data_209346b771db2fb70a831478f97e4d09
#
_entry.id   209346b771db2fb70a831478f97e4d09
#
_cell.length_a   1.000
_cell.length_b   1.000
_cell.length_c   1.000
_cell.angle_alpha   90.00
_cell.angle_beta   90.00
_cell.angle_gamma   90.00
#
_symmetry.space_group_name_H-M   'P 1'
#
loop_
_entity.id
_entity.type
_entity.pdbx_description
1 polymer ?
#
loop_
_entity_poly.entity_id
_entity_poly.type
_entity_poly.pdbx_seq_one_letter_code
_entity_poly.pdbx_strand_id
1 'polypeptide(L)'
;MLEVKGLTIQFRNDEKEYSVVHGISFHVNKGETLGLVGESGCGKSVTSLSIMGLVPTPPGKVVAGEILYKGVDLLSLQEKQMNEIRGNEISMIFQEPMTSLTPVFTIGRQLDEGILLHTKLTKKEAKARSIEMLKLVGIPRAEQIYTSYPHELSGGMRQRVMIAMGLACQPQLLIADEPTTALDVTIQAQILDLMRELKEQTDTAILFITHDLGVVAEMCDRVIVMYAGEIVEEADVDTLFHDPKHPYTRGLMESIPSLEEKKRRLYSIAGQVPPAGSVIKGCRFLDRCDRAMERCAKDHPELRELKQGHTCRCWLYAE
;
A
#
# COMPACT_ATOMS: atom_id res chain seq x y z
N MET A 1 7.47 13.13 6.25
CA MET A 1 6.04 13.43 6.38
C MET A 1 5.30 12.39 7.20
N LEU A 2 5.38 11.13 6.83
CA LEU A 2 4.95 9.97 7.63
C LEU A 2 6.17 9.21 8.12
N GLU A 3 6.21 8.81 9.40
CA GLU A 3 7.23 7.93 9.96
C GLU A 3 6.53 6.81 10.74
N VAL A 4 6.86 5.58 10.41
CA VAL A 4 6.44 4.37 11.15
C VAL A 4 7.67 3.83 11.88
N LYS A 5 7.55 3.64 13.19
CA LYS A 5 8.67 3.22 14.07
C LYS A 5 8.29 1.99 14.87
N GLY A 6 8.97 0.88 14.63
CA GLY A 6 8.82 -0.35 15.40
C GLY A 6 7.40 -0.94 15.41
N LEU A 7 6.62 -0.70 14.36
CA LEU A 7 5.21 -1.09 14.30
C LEU A 7 5.05 -2.60 14.40
N THR A 8 4.32 -3.05 15.42
CA THR A 8 3.99 -4.45 15.65
C THR A 8 2.48 -4.61 15.76
N ILE A 9 1.92 -5.51 14.94
CA ILE A 9 0.48 -5.75 14.88
C ILE A 9 0.22 -7.22 15.17
N GLN A 10 -0.70 -7.46 16.10
CA GLN A 10 -1.14 -8.79 16.48
C GLN A 10 -2.61 -9.00 16.15
N PHE A 11 -2.94 -10.24 15.87
CA PHE A 11 -4.31 -10.72 15.75
C PHE A 11 -4.53 -11.82 16.78
N ARG A 12 -5.78 -11.93 17.21
CA ARG A 12 -6.23 -12.97 18.13
C ARG A 12 -7.22 -13.87 17.42
N ASN A 13 -6.99 -15.17 17.42
CA ASN A 13 -8.01 -16.16 17.17
C ASN A 13 -8.45 -16.78 18.52
N ASP A 14 -9.40 -17.71 18.47
CA ASP A 14 -9.98 -18.32 19.69
C ASP A 14 -8.95 -18.99 20.60
N GLU A 15 -7.77 -19.34 20.08
CA GLU A 15 -6.75 -20.08 20.81
C GLU A 15 -5.48 -19.27 21.17
N LYS A 16 -5.09 -18.32 20.31
CA LYS A 16 -3.77 -17.64 20.44
C LYS A 16 -3.75 -16.23 19.88
N GLU A 17 -2.88 -15.41 20.46
CA GLU A 17 -2.42 -14.16 19.88
C GLU A 17 -1.17 -14.41 19.01
N TYR A 18 -1.14 -13.84 17.82
CA TYR A 18 -0.01 -13.98 16.89
C TYR A 18 0.27 -12.68 16.16
N SER A 19 1.54 -12.41 15.93
CA SER A 19 1.96 -11.22 15.21
C SER A 19 1.89 -11.45 13.70
N VAL A 20 1.38 -10.45 12.99
CA VAL A 20 1.31 -10.38 11.52
C VAL A 20 2.35 -9.40 11.00
N VAL A 21 2.67 -8.36 11.76
CA VAL A 21 3.72 -7.37 11.47
C VAL A 21 4.65 -7.32 12.68
N HIS A 22 5.96 -7.32 12.41
CA HIS A 22 6.99 -7.55 13.41
C HIS A 22 8.00 -6.40 13.44
N GLY A 23 7.68 -5.30 14.15
CA GLY A 23 8.62 -4.22 14.44
C GLY A 23 9.14 -3.51 13.19
N ILE A 24 8.29 -3.27 12.20
CA ILE A 24 8.70 -2.58 10.97
C ILE A 24 8.88 -1.07 11.21
N SER A 25 9.89 -0.51 10.54
CA SER A 25 10.15 0.94 10.57
C SER A 25 10.43 1.43 9.16
N PHE A 26 9.76 2.49 8.75
CA PHE A 26 9.98 3.16 7.46
C PHE A 26 9.42 4.59 7.50
N HIS A 27 9.71 5.37 6.47
CA HIS A 27 9.18 6.72 6.34
C HIS A 27 8.72 6.99 4.91
N VAL A 28 7.83 7.96 4.76
CA VAL A 28 7.42 8.52 3.46
C VAL A 28 7.70 10.01 3.50
N ASN A 29 8.49 10.50 2.54
CA ASN A 29 8.78 11.92 2.40
C ASN A 29 7.64 12.64 1.67
N LYS A 30 7.61 13.97 1.77
CA LYS A 30 6.67 14.78 1.01
C LYS A 30 6.98 14.66 -0.48
N GLY A 31 5.95 14.50 -1.31
CA GLY A 31 6.09 14.34 -2.76
C GLY A 31 6.76 13.05 -3.22
N GLU A 32 7.05 12.09 -2.29
CA GLU A 32 7.64 10.80 -2.61
C GLU A 32 6.56 9.77 -2.92
N THR A 33 6.82 8.90 -3.89
CA THR A 33 6.10 7.64 -4.06
C THR A 33 6.92 6.50 -3.48
N LEU A 34 6.50 5.97 -2.33
CA LEU A 34 7.11 4.81 -1.69
C LEU A 34 6.34 3.55 -2.06
N GLY A 35 6.99 2.60 -2.72
CA GLY A 35 6.46 1.29 -3.01
C GLY A 35 6.55 0.35 -1.80
N LEU A 36 5.46 -0.34 -1.46
CA LEU A 36 5.45 -1.41 -0.46
C LEU A 36 5.04 -2.71 -1.14
N VAL A 37 6.01 -3.59 -1.38
CA VAL A 37 5.83 -4.80 -2.20
C VAL A 37 6.07 -6.07 -1.40
N GLY A 38 5.52 -7.18 -1.90
CA GLY A 38 5.68 -8.52 -1.32
C GLY A 38 4.49 -9.41 -1.65
N GLU A 39 4.61 -10.72 -1.38
CA GLU A 39 3.54 -11.68 -1.62
C GLU A 39 2.31 -11.43 -0.73
N SER A 40 1.16 -11.98 -1.14
CA SER A 40 -0.08 -11.90 -0.35
C SER A 40 0.13 -12.44 1.07
N GLY A 41 -0.47 -11.80 2.06
CA GLY A 41 -0.34 -12.19 3.47
C GLY A 41 0.93 -11.74 4.18
N CYS A 42 1.85 -11.01 3.54
CA CYS A 42 3.06 -10.52 4.20
C CYS A 42 2.86 -9.29 5.11
N GLY A 43 1.65 -8.75 5.23
CA GLY A 43 1.32 -7.67 6.17
C GLY A 43 1.14 -6.27 5.57
N LYS A 44 1.21 -6.08 4.25
CA LYS A 44 1.10 -4.77 3.56
C LYS A 44 -0.20 -4.03 3.89
N SER A 45 -1.34 -4.65 3.60
CA SER A 45 -2.66 -4.02 3.82
C SER A 45 -2.96 -3.78 5.30
N VAL A 46 -2.49 -4.65 6.19
CA VAL A 46 -2.64 -4.43 7.64
C VAL A 46 -1.79 -3.25 8.10
N THR A 47 -0.61 -3.05 7.52
CA THR A 47 0.24 -1.88 7.77
C THR A 47 -0.46 -0.59 7.33
N SER A 48 -1.05 -0.57 6.12
CA SER A 48 -1.79 0.61 5.63
C SER A 48 -3.04 0.92 6.47
N LEU A 49 -3.79 -0.11 6.86
CA LEU A 49 -4.94 0.05 7.76
C LEU A 49 -4.54 0.57 9.14
N SER A 50 -3.33 0.23 9.63
CA SER A 50 -2.81 0.76 10.89
C SER A 50 -2.56 2.26 10.83
N ILE A 51 -2.03 2.77 9.71
CA ILE A 51 -1.82 4.20 9.48
C ILE A 51 -3.16 4.94 9.53
N MET A 52 -4.18 4.33 8.96
CA MET A 52 -5.55 4.88 8.96
C MET A 52 -6.31 4.67 10.29
N GLY A 53 -5.74 3.91 11.26
CA GLY A 53 -6.45 3.53 12.47
C GLY A 53 -7.69 2.67 12.19
N LEU A 54 -7.64 1.84 11.13
CA LEU A 54 -8.76 1.01 10.65
C LEU A 54 -8.50 -0.50 10.83
N VAL A 55 -7.49 -0.90 11.59
CA VAL A 55 -7.30 -2.32 11.93
C VAL A 55 -8.52 -2.80 12.72
N PRO A 56 -9.25 -3.85 12.24
CA PRO A 56 -10.42 -4.36 12.95
C PRO A 56 -10.06 -4.78 14.37
N THR A 57 -10.66 -4.17 15.37
CA THR A 57 -10.37 -4.43 16.78
C THR A 57 -11.67 -4.75 17.52
N PRO A 58 -11.92 -5.98 17.99
CA PRO A 58 -11.16 -7.21 17.72
C PRO A 58 -11.34 -7.69 16.26
N PRO A 59 -10.51 -8.59 15.68
CA PRO A 59 -9.45 -9.39 16.34
C PRO A 59 -8.05 -8.79 16.32
N GLY A 60 -7.82 -7.67 15.59
CA GLY A 60 -6.50 -7.08 15.43
C GLY A 60 -6.18 -6.03 16.48
N LYS A 61 -4.90 -5.81 16.75
CA LYS A 61 -4.41 -4.74 17.66
C LYS A 61 -2.99 -4.33 17.30
N VAL A 62 -2.73 -3.03 17.28
CA VAL A 62 -1.37 -2.50 17.33
C VAL A 62 -0.86 -2.63 18.77
N VAL A 63 0.22 -3.37 18.98
CA VAL A 63 0.75 -3.69 20.32
C VAL A 63 2.04 -2.96 20.66
N ALA A 64 2.76 -2.47 19.64
CA ALA A 64 3.98 -1.67 19.83
C ALA A 64 4.23 -0.78 18.60
N GLY A 65 5.05 0.24 18.80
CA GLY A 65 5.49 1.19 17.79
C GLY A 65 4.71 2.49 17.79
N GLU A 66 5.10 3.40 16.90
CA GLU A 66 4.54 4.72 16.70
C GLU A 66 4.27 4.95 15.22
N ILE A 67 3.23 5.72 14.91
CA ILE A 67 2.91 6.18 13.56
C ILE A 67 2.82 7.70 13.59
N LEU A 68 3.90 8.37 13.23
CA LEU A 68 4.01 9.82 13.27
C LEU A 68 3.64 10.43 11.92
N TYR A 69 2.59 11.21 11.88
CA TYR A 69 2.22 12.04 10.74
C TYR A 69 2.47 13.50 11.07
N LYS A 70 3.40 14.15 10.36
CA LYS A 70 3.83 15.53 10.67
C LYS A 70 4.24 15.72 12.13
N GLY A 71 4.83 14.69 12.75
CA GLY A 71 5.26 14.71 14.14
C GLY A 71 4.17 14.39 15.17
N VAL A 72 2.93 14.13 14.74
CA VAL A 72 1.82 13.73 15.61
C VAL A 72 1.64 12.21 15.55
N ASP A 73 1.65 11.53 16.69
CA ASP A 73 1.39 10.09 16.75
C ASP A 73 -0.09 9.78 16.55
N LEU A 74 -0.40 9.19 15.39
CA LEU A 74 -1.78 8.82 14.99
C LEU A 74 -2.40 7.78 15.93
N LEU A 75 -1.59 6.92 16.54
CA LEU A 75 -2.08 5.88 17.47
C LEU A 75 -2.60 6.46 18.78
N SER A 76 -2.17 7.68 19.14
CA SER A 76 -2.60 8.38 20.35
C SER A 76 -3.87 9.21 20.16
N LEU A 77 -4.31 9.42 18.92
CA LEU A 77 -5.45 10.28 18.60
C LEU A 77 -6.79 9.62 18.93
N GLN A 78 -7.73 10.45 19.39
CA GLN A 78 -9.12 10.04 19.52
C GLN A 78 -9.81 9.97 18.15
N GLU A 79 -10.88 9.18 18.04
CA GLU A 79 -11.62 8.98 16.80
C GLU A 79 -12.05 10.29 16.12
N LYS A 80 -12.48 11.28 16.91
CA LYS A 80 -12.84 12.61 16.38
C LYS A 80 -11.68 13.30 15.66
N GLN A 81 -10.47 13.20 16.23
CA GLN A 81 -9.26 13.80 15.65
C GLN A 81 -8.82 13.03 14.39
N MET A 82 -8.91 11.68 14.42
CA MET A 82 -8.64 10.86 13.25
C MET A 82 -9.61 11.16 12.10
N ASN A 83 -10.88 11.44 12.38
CA ASN A 83 -11.86 11.79 11.36
C ASN A 83 -11.59 13.15 10.69
N GLU A 84 -10.87 14.06 11.34
CA GLU A 84 -10.40 15.31 10.72
C GLU A 84 -9.24 15.06 9.73
N ILE A 85 -8.47 13.98 9.93
CA ILE A 85 -7.32 13.61 9.10
C ILE A 85 -7.74 12.71 7.93
N ARG A 86 -8.58 11.69 8.21
CA ARG A 86 -9.05 10.72 7.22
C ARG A 86 -9.84 11.40 6.11
N GLY A 87 -9.51 11.11 4.85
CA GLY A 87 -10.16 11.68 3.67
C GLY A 87 -9.79 13.13 3.37
N ASN A 88 -9.15 13.83 4.29
CA ASN A 88 -8.69 15.21 4.16
C ASN A 88 -7.17 15.26 3.94
N GLU A 89 -6.39 14.97 4.99
CA GLU A 89 -4.92 15.01 4.92
C GLU A 89 -4.33 13.68 4.47
N ILE A 90 -4.88 12.57 4.95
CA ILE A 90 -4.52 11.21 4.54
C ILE A 90 -5.76 10.56 3.94
N SER A 91 -5.64 10.11 2.70
CA SER A 91 -6.69 9.35 2.03
C SER A 91 -6.23 7.96 1.65
N MET A 92 -7.17 7.03 1.49
CA MET A 92 -6.87 5.65 1.15
C MET A 92 -7.76 5.15 0.02
N ILE A 93 -7.12 4.52 -0.96
CA ILE A 93 -7.77 3.71 -2.00
C ILE A 93 -7.66 2.27 -1.53
N PHE A 94 -8.79 1.62 -1.27
CA PHE A 94 -8.85 0.25 -0.76
C PHE A 94 -8.74 -0.78 -1.88
N GLN A 95 -8.28 -1.98 -1.54
CA GLN A 95 -8.07 -3.09 -2.47
C GLN A 95 -9.39 -3.54 -3.14
N GLU A 96 -10.53 -3.52 -2.41
CA GLU A 96 -11.80 -4.04 -2.90
C GLU A 96 -12.81 -2.91 -3.18
N PRO A 97 -13.05 -2.54 -4.46
CA PRO A 97 -14.01 -1.49 -4.81
C PRO A 97 -15.47 -1.91 -4.55
N MET A 98 -15.74 -3.23 -4.47
CA MET A 98 -17.08 -3.76 -4.27
C MET A 98 -17.65 -3.50 -2.88
N THR A 99 -16.78 -3.45 -1.87
CA THR A 99 -17.14 -3.22 -0.46
C THR A 99 -16.97 -1.78 -0.03
N SER A 100 -16.23 -0.98 -0.80
CA SER A 100 -15.91 0.42 -0.46
C SER A 100 -17.05 1.42 -0.75
N LEU A 101 -17.96 1.08 -1.68
CA LEU A 101 -19.09 1.93 -2.03
C LEU A 101 -20.37 1.44 -1.35
N THR A 102 -21.06 2.33 -0.66
CA THR A 102 -22.36 2.02 0.00
C THR A 102 -23.45 1.87 -1.05
N PRO A 103 -24.07 0.67 -1.21
CA PRO A 103 -24.93 0.37 -2.36
C PRO A 103 -26.24 1.14 -2.37
N VAL A 104 -26.69 1.67 -1.23
CA VAL A 104 -27.97 2.39 -1.08
C VAL A 104 -27.85 3.90 -1.29
N PHE A 105 -26.65 4.43 -1.55
CA PHE A 105 -26.43 5.83 -1.87
C PHE A 105 -25.91 6.01 -3.29
N THR A 106 -26.32 7.11 -3.93
CA THR A 106 -25.80 7.47 -5.25
C THR A 106 -24.31 7.81 -5.18
N ILE A 107 -23.62 7.67 -6.30
CA ILE A 107 -22.19 8.01 -6.43
C ILE A 107 -21.93 9.47 -6.01
N GLY A 108 -22.75 10.39 -6.50
CA GLY A 108 -22.62 11.81 -6.18
C GLY A 108 -22.79 12.10 -4.69
N ARG A 109 -23.75 11.44 -4.02
CA ARG A 109 -23.93 11.62 -2.57
C ARG A 109 -22.69 11.21 -1.78
N GLN A 110 -22.06 10.10 -2.16
CA GLN A 110 -20.87 9.60 -1.47
C GLN A 110 -19.64 10.49 -1.71
N LEU A 111 -19.46 11.01 -2.93
CA LEU A 111 -18.42 11.99 -3.24
C LEU A 111 -18.64 13.31 -2.50
N ASP A 112 -19.86 13.85 -2.57
CA ASP A 112 -20.21 15.13 -1.95
C ASP A 112 -20.03 15.10 -0.44
N GLU A 113 -20.30 13.95 0.22
CA GLU A 113 -20.18 13.80 1.66
C GLU A 113 -18.76 14.09 2.14
N GLY A 114 -17.74 13.47 1.53
CA GLY A 114 -16.34 13.73 1.85
C GLY A 114 -15.93 15.18 1.60
N ILE A 115 -16.33 15.73 0.45
CA ILE A 115 -16.02 17.13 0.10
C ILE A 115 -16.64 18.11 1.10
N LEU A 116 -17.93 17.93 1.42
CA LEU A 116 -18.64 18.82 2.34
C LEU A 116 -18.16 18.70 3.79
N LEU A 117 -17.68 17.53 4.18
CA LEU A 117 -17.15 17.30 5.52
C LEU A 117 -15.81 18.03 5.72
N HIS A 118 -14.97 18.02 4.71
CA HIS A 118 -13.57 18.45 4.82
C HIS A 118 -13.26 19.80 4.17
N THR A 119 -14.21 20.36 3.42
CA THR A 119 -14.02 21.65 2.75
C THR A 119 -15.09 22.67 3.17
N LYS A 120 -14.85 23.94 2.81
CA LYS A 120 -15.84 25.00 3.02
C LYS A 120 -16.75 25.20 1.80
N LEU A 121 -16.79 24.27 0.89
CA LEU A 121 -17.58 24.36 -0.33
C LEU A 121 -19.08 24.27 -0.03
N THR A 122 -19.88 25.02 -0.80
CA THR A 122 -21.34 24.87 -0.79
C THR A 122 -21.75 23.56 -1.48
N LYS A 123 -22.97 23.09 -1.26
CA LYS A 123 -23.52 21.90 -1.93
C LYS A 123 -23.41 21.97 -3.46
N LYS A 124 -23.57 23.18 -4.05
CA LYS A 124 -23.45 23.37 -5.50
C LYS A 124 -22.02 23.22 -5.98
N GLU A 125 -21.07 23.75 -5.23
CA GLU A 125 -19.64 23.65 -5.54
C GLU A 125 -19.14 22.22 -5.29
N ALA A 126 -19.56 21.54 -4.24
CA ALA A 126 -19.26 20.14 -3.97
C ALA A 126 -19.72 19.25 -5.11
N LYS A 127 -20.97 19.42 -5.59
CA LYS A 127 -21.47 18.72 -6.78
C LYS A 127 -20.61 18.96 -8.02
N ALA A 128 -20.23 20.22 -8.28
CA ALA A 128 -19.38 20.56 -9.43
C ALA A 128 -18.00 19.86 -9.30
N ARG A 129 -17.40 19.88 -8.11
CA ARG A 129 -16.14 19.21 -7.80
C ARG A 129 -16.26 17.69 -7.96
N SER A 130 -17.33 17.06 -7.47
CA SER A 130 -17.58 15.63 -7.62
C SER A 130 -17.66 15.22 -9.11
N ILE A 131 -18.37 15.99 -9.93
CA ILE A 131 -18.46 15.74 -11.38
C ILE A 131 -17.10 15.94 -12.06
N GLU A 132 -16.33 16.95 -11.65
CA GLU A 132 -14.97 17.18 -12.13
C GLU A 132 -14.08 15.97 -11.81
N MET A 133 -14.12 15.47 -10.59
CA MET A 133 -13.34 14.29 -10.19
C MET A 133 -13.74 13.04 -10.98
N LEU A 134 -15.02 12.82 -11.22
CA LEU A 134 -15.47 11.71 -12.07
C LEU A 134 -14.95 11.82 -13.50
N LYS A 135 -14.91 13.05 -14.08
CA LYS A 135 -14.30 13.28 -15.39
C LYS A 135 -12.81 13.02 -15.39
N LEU A 136 -12.11 13.47 -14.35
CA LEU A 136 -10.66 13.31 -14.19
C LEU A 136 -10.24 11.84 -14.21
N VAL A 137 -10.98 10.97 -13.50
CA VAL A 137 -10.73 9.52 -13.53
C VAL A 137 -11.29 8.81 -14.79
N GLY A 138 -11.69 9.56 -15.81
CA GLY A 138 -12.14 9.02 -17.09
C GLY A 138 -13.51 8.32 -17.04
N ILE A 139 -14.40 8.72 -16.13
CA ILE A 139 -15.78 8.22 -16.12
C ILE A 139 -16.56 8.88 -17.25
N PRO A 140 -17.09 8.11 -18.23
CA PRO A 140 -17.93 8.65 -19.29
C PRO A 140 -19.28 9.13 -18.72
N ARG A 141 -19.82 10.24 -19.25
CA ARG A 141 -21.11 10.79 -18.81
C ARG A 141 -21.16 11.05 -17.30
N ALA A 142 -20.15 11.68 -16.74
CA ALA A 142 -19.96 11.90 -15.30
C ALA A 142 -21.21 12.48 -14.61
N GLU A 143 -21.95 13.39 -15.28
CA GLU A 143 -23.19 13.98 -14.77
C GLU A 143 -24.30 12.95 -14.58
N GLN A 144 -24.38 11.93 -15.43
CA GLN A 144 -25.34 10.84 -15.32
C GLN A 144 -24.90 9.90 -14.22
N ILE A 145 -23.61 9.49 -14.20
CA ILE A 145 -23.04 8.60 -13.20
C ILE A 145 -23.11 9.19 -11.79
N TYR A 146 -23.01 10.51 -11.66
CA TYR A 146 -23.21 11.20 -10.38
C TYR A 146 -24.56 10.84 -9.71
N THR A 147 -25.61 10.59 -10.49
CA THR A 147 -26.95 10.22 -9.99
C THR A 147 -27.17 8.71 -9.93
N SER A 148 -26.26 7.91 -10.44
CA SER A 148 -26.35 6.45 -10.47
C SER A 148 -25.96 5.83 -9.11
N TYR A 149 -26.38 4.58 -8.92
CA TYR A 149 -26.01 3.77 -7.77
C TYR A 149 -24.82 2.84 -8.09
N PRO A 150 -24.04 2.39 -7.08
CA PRO A 150 -22.89 1.52 -7.33
C PRO A 150 -23.21 0.25 -8.12
N HIS A 151 -24.38 -0.36 -7.93
CA HIS A 151 -24.76 -1.58 -8.63
C HIS A 151 -25.05 -1.38 -10.13
N GLU A 152 -25.23 -0.14 -10.59
CA GLU A 152 -25.41 0.21 -12.01
C GLU A 152 -24.07 0.36 -12.75
N LEU A 153 -22.93 0.32 -12.01
CA LEU A 153 -21.59 0.52 -12.54
C LEU A 153 -20.85 -0.81 -12.72
N SER A 154 -20.01 -0.91 -13.75
CA SER A 154 -19.05 -2.02 -13.89
C SER A 154 -17.99 -1.99 -12.77
N GLY A 155 -17.28 -3.09 -12.56
CA GLY A 155 -16.21 -3.18 -11.55
C GLY A 155 -15.13 -2.09 -11.75
N GLY A 156 -14.65 -1.91 -12.98
CA GLY A 156 -13.67 -0.88 -13.29
C GLY A 156 -14.20 0.55 -13.09
N MET A 157 -15.49 0.81 -13.34
CA MET A 157 -16.09 2.11 -13.05
C MET A 157 -16.17 2.36 -11.54
N ARG A 158 -16.54 1.35 -10.73
CA ARG A 158 -16.54 1.48 -9.25
C ARG A 158 -15.17 1.79 -8.72
N GLN A 159 -14.13 1.14 -9.25
CA GLN A 159 -12.75 1.42 -8.85
C GLN A 159 -12.33 2.84 -9.19
N ARG A 160 -12.65 3.34 -10.40
CA ARG A 160 -12.40 4.74 -10.75
C ARG A 160 -13.15 5.73 -9.85
N VAL A 161 -14.38 5.42 -9.48
CA VAL A 161 -15.15 6.22 -8.51
C VAL A 161 -14.47 6.24 -7.15
N MET A 162 -13.99 5.09 -6.65
CA MET A 162 -13.25 5.00 -5.40
C MET A 162 -11.95 5.83 -5.45
N ILE A 163 -11.24 5.80 -6.58
CA ILE A 163 -10.06 6.66 -6.80
C ILE A 163 -10.46 8.14 -6.79
N ALA A 164 -11.55 8.51 -7.46
CA ALA A 164 -12.09 9.88 -7.45
C ALA A 164 -12.41 10.34 -6.01
N MET A 165 -13.00 9.47 -5.19
CA MET A 165 -13.26 9.76 -3.77
C MET A 165 -11.97 9.99 -3.00
N GLY A 166 -10.97 9.12 -3.19
CA GLY A 166 -9.66 9.24 -2.54
C GLY A 166 -8.94 10.55 -2.86
N LEU A 167 -9.16 11.11 -4.03
CA LEU A 167 -8.49 12.32 -4.52
C LEU A 167 -9.32 13.60 -4.36
N ALA A 168 -10.61 13.50 -4.00
CA ALA A 168 -11.55 14.61 -4.02
C ALA A 168 -11.14 15.80 -3.15
N CYS A 169 -10.54 15.53 -1.98
CA CYS A 169 -10.07 16.53 -1.03
C CYS A 169 -8.59 16.91 -1.20
N GLN A 170 -7.90 16.43 -2.23
CA GLN A 170 -6.48 16.70 -2.49
C GLN A 170 -5.59 16.37 -1.28
N PRO A 171 -5.53 15.10 -0.86
CA PRO A 171 -4.79 14.69 0.33
C PRO A 171 -3.29 14.96 0.18
N GLN A 172 -2.60 15.15 1.30
CA GLN A 172 -1.14 15.28 1.30
C GLN A 172 -0.43 13.92 1.29
N LEU A 173 -1.10 12.87 1.81
CA LEU A 173 -0.67 11.49 1.73
C LEU A 173 -1.80 10.64 1.15
N LEU A 174 -1.53 9.98 0.04
CA LEU A 174 -2.41 8.98 -0.54
C LEU A 174 -1.86 7.58 -0.28
N ILE A 175 -2.63 6.74 0.38
CA ILE A 175 -2.34 5.30 0.52
C ILE A 175 -3.12 4.58 -0.56
N ALA A 176 -2.43 3.94 -1.50
CA ALA A 176 -3.04 3.21 -2.60
C ALA A 176 -2.77 1.70 -2.43
N ASP A 177 -3.77 0.97 -1.90
CA ASP A 177 -3.66 -0.47 -1.65
C ASP A 177 -4.23 -1.23 -2.86
N GLU A 178 -3.34 -1.71 -3.72
CA GLU A 178 -3.63 -2.40 -4.98
C GLU A 178 -4.65 -1.64 -5.87
N PRO A 179 -4.41 -0.37 -6.19
CA PRO A 179 -5.44 0.50 -6.77
C PRO A 179 -5.86 0.10 -8.18
N THR A 180 -5.11 -0.78 -8.84
CA THR A 180 -5.33 -1.15 -10.25
C THR A 180 -5.62 -2.63 -10.49
N THR A 181 -5.68 -3.46 -9.45
CA THR A 181 -5.74 -4.94 -9.56
C THR A 181 -6.95 -5.45 -10.37
N ALA A 182 -8.09 -4.73 -10.38
CA ALA A 182 -9.30 -5.13 -11.11
C ALA A 182 -9.52 -4.35 -12.42
N LEU A 183 -8.48 -3.65 -12.92
CA LEU A 183 -8.56 -2.84 -14.15
C LEU A 183 -7.91 -3.56 -15.33
N ASP A 184 -8.41 -3.31 -16.53
CA ASP A 184 -7.69 -3.65 -17.74
C ASP A 184 -6.44 -2.77 -17.92
N VAL A 185 -5.46 -3.25 -18.71
CA VAL A 185 -4.15 -2.60 -18.86
C VAL A 185 -4.24 -1.15 -19.32
N THR A 186 -5.20 -0.83 -20.21
CA THR A 186 -5.37 0.52 -20.72
C THR A 186 -5.86 1.48 -19.63
N ILE A 187 -6.80 1.01 -18.81
CA ILE A 187 -7.36 1.79 -17.71
C ILE A 187 -6.34 1.92 -16.58
N GLN A 188 -5.59 0.84 -16.31
CA GLN A 188 -4.49 0.88 -15.35
C GLN A 188 -3.50 1.99 -15.71
N ALA A 189 -3.02 2.05 -16.96
CA ALA A 189 -2.11 3.09 -17.42
C ALA A 189 -2.69 4.50 -17.20
N GLN A 190 -3.95 4.73 -17.58
CA GLN A 190 -4.62 6.03 -17.39
C GLN A 190 -4.70 6.45 -15.91
N ILE A 191 -4.92 5.49 -14.99
CA ILE A 191 -4.98 5.77 -13.55
C ILE A 191 -3.59 6.08 -13.00
N LEU A 192 -2.57 5.36 -13.44
CA LEU A 192 -1.19 5.61 -13.03
C LEU A 192 -0.72 6.99 -13.51
N ASP A 193 -1.03 7.36 -14.76
CA ASP A 193 -0.76 8.70 -15.29
C ASP A 193 -1.44 9.78 -14.45
N LEU A 194 -2.73 9.59 -14.14
CA LEU A 194 -3.47 10.52 -13.28
C LEU A 194 -2.83 10.68 -11.90
N MET A 195 -2.42 9.58 -11.27
CA MET A 195 -1.76 9.63 -9.95
C MET A 195 -0.41 10.37 -10.03
N ARG A 196 0.33 10.19 -11.13
CA ARG A 196 1.59 10.90 -11.39
C ARG A 196 1.36 12.41 -11.57
N GLU A 197 0.39 12.79 -12.40
CA GLU A 197 0.03 14.19 -12.61
C GLU A 197 -0.40 14.87 -11.31
N LEU A 198 -1.21 14.19 -10.50
CA LEU A 198 -1.63 14.71 -9.19
C LEU A 198 -0.45 14.89 -8.24
N LYS A 199 0.46 13.91 -8.17
CA LYS A 199 1.70 14.02 -7.38
C LYS A 199 2.48 15.28 -7.77
N GLU A 200 2.68 15.51 -9.07
CA GLU A 200 3.43 16.65 -9.59
C GLU A 200 2.75 18.00 -9.30
N GLN A 201 1.41 18.07 -9.42
CA GLN A 201 0.66 19.30 -9.23
C GLN A 201 0.47 19.69 -7.76
N THR A 202 0.37 18.71 -6.86
CA THR A 202 -0.04 18.94 -5.46
C THR A 202 1.04 18.59 -4.45
N ASP A 203 2.19 18.04 -4.90
CA ASP A 203 3.27 17.57 -4.02
C ASP A 203 2.77 16.49 -3.02
N THR A 204 1.75 15.73 -3.42
CA THR A 204 1.16 14.63 -2.67
C THR A 204 2.17 13.48 -2.56
N ALA A 205 2.37 12.97 -1.35
CA ALA A 205 3.11 11.72 -1.15
C ALA A 205 2.20 10.52 -1.40
N ILE A 206 2.76 9.44 -1.92
CA ILE A 206 2.01 8.21 -2.21
C ILE A 206 2.69 7.02 -1.52
N LEU A 207 1.95 6.30 -0.68
CA LEU A 207 2.31 4.96 -0.25
C LEU A 207 1.61 3.96 -1.18
N PHE A 208 2.36 3.41 -2.12
CA PHE A 208 1.85 2.56 -3.20
C PHE A 208 2.06 1.08 -2.86
N ILE A 209 0.98 0.36 -2.60
CA ILE A 209 1.01 -1.07 -2.27
C ILE A 209 0.59 -1.85 -3.51
N THR A 210 1.45 -2.74 -3.97
CA THR A 210 1.17 -3.61 -5.11
C THR A 210 2.04 -4.86 -5.09
N HIS A 211 1.65 -5.87 -5.84
CA HIS A 211 2.46 -7.02 -6.18
C HIS A 211 3.00 -6.93 -7.63
N ASP A 212 2.60 -5.93 -8.40
CA ASP A 212 3.05 -5.69 -9.78
C ASP A 212 4.32 -4.85 -9.79
N LEU A 213 5.46 -5.52 -9.98
CA LEU A 213 6.77 -4.87 -10.01
C LEU A 213 6.97 -3.98 -11.25
N GLY A 214 6.25 -4.20 -12.34
CA GLY A 214 6.25 -3.32 -13.50
C GLY A 214 5.70 -1.94 -13.14
N VAL A 215 4.59 -1.91 -12.41
CA VAL A 215 4.00 -0.66 -11.87
C VAL A 215 4.95 0.01 -10.87
N VAL A 216 5.62 -0.78 -10.04
CA VAL A 216 6.61 -0.25 -9.08
C VAL A 216 7.75 0.47 -9.79
N ALA A 217 8.31 -0.14 -10.83
CA ALA A 217 9.39 0.45 -11.63
C ALA A 217 8.99 1.78 -12.27
N GLU A 218 7.71 1.92 -12.63
CA GLU A 218 7.17 3.11 -13.29
C GLU A 218 6.79 4.24 -12.32
N MET A 219 6.28 3.89 -11.14
CA MET A 219 5.62 4.84 -10.24
C MET A 219 6.42 5.23 -9.01
N CYS A 220 7.33 4.37 -8.54
CA CYS A 220 7.95 4.53 -7.24
C CYS A 220 9.33 5.20 -7.32
N ASP A 221 9.64 6.04 -6.34
CA ASP A 221 10.98 6.60 -6.16
C ASP A 221 11.86 5.65 -5.33
N ARG A 222 11.26 5.02 -4.31
CA ARG A 222 11.90 4.07 -3.38
C ARG A 222 10.96 2.92 -3.09
N VAL A 223 11.51 1.76 -2.76
CA VAL A 223 10.74 0.52 -2.58
C VAL A 223 11.15 -0.19 -1.31
N ILE A 224 10.16 -0.65 -0.57
CA ILE A 224 10.29 -1.53 0.58
C ILE A 224 9.73 -2.90 0.20
N VAL A 225 10.53 -3.93 0.41
CA VAL A 225 10.13 -5.32 0.20
C VAL A 225 9.79 -5.96 1.54
N MET A 226 8.55 -6.42 1.69
CA MET A 226 8.07 -7.12 2.87
C MET A 226 7.98 -8.63 2.63
N TYR A 227 8.39 -9.41 3.63
CA TYR A 227 8.22 -10.85 3.66
C TYR A 227 7.82 -11.31 5.07
N ALA A 228 6.74 -12.08 5.18
CA ALA A 228 6.26 -12.68 6.44
C ALA A 228 6.22 -11.69 7.63
N GLY A 229 5.72 -10.46 7.40
CA GLY A 229 5.54 -9.43 8.41
C GLY A 229 6.77 -8.57 8.71
N GLU A 230 7.85 -8.70 7.96
CA GLU A 230 9.08 -7.94 8.15
C GLU A 230 9.54 -7.24 6.88
N ILE A 231 10.26 -6.13 7.03
CA ILE A 231 11.00 -5.50 5.94
C ILE A 231 12.30 -6.31 5.75
N VAL A 232 12.48 -6.82 4.53
CA VAL A 232 13.66 -7.63 4.18
C VAL A 232 14.65 -6.84 3.32
N GLU A 233 14.18 -5.86 2.56
CA GLU A 233 15.04 -4.98 1.77
C GLU A 233 14.35 -3.64 1.53
N GLU A 234 15.12 -2.55 1.47
CA GLU A 234 14.68 -1.23 1.09
C GLU A 234 15.79 -0.54 0.29
N ALA A 235 15.44 0.05 -0.85
CA ALA A 235 16.35 0.82 -1.69
C ALA A 235 15.57 1.79 -2.60
N ASP A 236 16.27 2.71 -3.27
CA ASP A 236 15.71 3.40 -4.42
C ASP A 236 15.34 2.38 -5.52
N VAL A 237 14.37 2.74 -6.36
CA VAL A 237 13.79 1.82 -7.35
C VAL A 237 14.87 1.29 -8.30
N ASP A 238 15.75 2.14 -8.80
CA ASP A 238 16.79 1.74 -9.75
C ASP A 238 17.77 0.74 -9.13
N THR A 239 18.21 1.01 -7.91
CA THR A 239 19.10 0.11 -7.15
C THR A 239 18.42 -1.23 -6.89
N LEU A 240 17.15 -1.24 -6.49
CA LEU A 240 16.42 -2.48 -6.20
C LEU A 240 16.29 -3.37 -7.44
N PHE A 241 16.03 -2.78 -8.61
CA PHE A 241 15.85 -3.53 -9.86
C PHE A 241 17.18 -4.01 -10.46
N HIS A 242 18.28 -3.24 -10.33
CA HIS A 242 19.56 -3.59 -10.90
C HIS A 242 20.47 -4.42 -9.97
N ASP A 243 20.39 -4.20 -8.66
CA ASP A 243 21.28 -4.82 -7.66
C ASP A 243 20.54 -5.28 -6.40
N PRO A 244 19.45 -6.10 -6.53
CA PRO A 244 18.72 -6.63 -5.39
C PRO A 244 19.63 -7.50 -4.52
N LYS A 245 19.57 -7.33 -3.21
CA LYS A 245 20.47 -8.02 -2.26
C LYS A 245 19.78 -9.24 -1.64
N HIS A 246 18.57 -9.06 -1.10
CA HIS A 246 17.90 -10.17 -0.44
C HIS A 246 17.52 -11.27 -1.45
N PRO A 247 17.75 -12.56 -1.17
CA PRO A 247 17.40 -13.66 -2.09
C PRO A 247 15.91 -13.67 -2.48
N TYR A 248 15.00 -13.26 -1.57
CA TYR A 248 13.59 -13.10 -1.87
C TYR A 248 13.36 -12.02 -2.93
N THR A 249 13.98 -10.84 -2.78
CA THR A 249 13.87 -9.73 -3.74
C THR A 249 14.38 -10.15 -5.12
N ARG A 250 15.51 -10.86 -5.16
CA ARG A 250 16.04 -11.43 -6.42
C ARG A 250 15.02 -12.35 -7.09
N GLY A 251 14.43 -13.25 -6.31
CA GLY A 251 13.41 -14.16 -6.83
C GLY A 251 12.18 -13.43 -7.35
N LEU A 252 11.75 -12.32 -6.69
CA LEU A 252 10.69 -11.48 -7.20
C LEU A 252 11.06 -10.84 -8.55
N MET A 253 12.27 -10.29 -8.69
CA MET A 253 12.75 -9.68 -9.94
C MET A 253 12.87 -10.71 -11.08
N GLU A 254 13.35 -11.91 -10.78
CA GLU A 254 13.45 -13.02 -11.75
C GLU A 254 12.09 -13.56 -12.21
N SER A 255 11.03 -13.29 -11.42
CA SER A 255 9.65 -13.68 -11.76
C SER A 255 8.99 -12.74 -12.78
N ILE A 256 9.59 -11.56 -13.03
CA ILE A 256 9.09 -10.58 -14.02
C ILE A 256 9.30 -11.15 -15.43
N PRO A 257 8.26 -11.18 -16.30
CA PRO A 257 8.41 -11.58 -17.68
C PRO A 257 9.32 -10.62 -18.43
N SER A 258 10.44 -11.11 -18.97
CA SER A 258 11.27 -10.32 -19.89
C SER A 258 10.71 -10.42 -21.32
N LEU A 259 10.58 -9.28 -22.00
CA LEU A 259 10.18 -9.23 -23.40
C LEU A 259 11.30 -9.73 -24.35
N GLU A 260 12.55 -9.71 -23.87
CA GLU A 260 13.73 -10.06 -24.68
C GLU A 260 14.03 -11.57 -24.67
N GLU A 261 13.66 -12.29 -23.62
CA GLU A 261 13.92 -13.71 -23.49
C GLU A 261 12.63 -14.54 -23.56
N LYS A 262 12.48 -15.36 -24.59
CA LYS A 262 11.43 -16.39 -24.67
C LYS A 262 11.74 -17.56 -23.73
N LYS A 263 11.64 -17.33 -22.41
CA LYS A 263 11.73 -18.44 -21.45
C LYS A 263 10.46 -19.31 -21.55
N ARG A 264 10.65 -20.63 -21.68
CA ARG A 264 9.53 -21.60 -21.69
C ARG A 264 8.79 -21.67 -20.34
N ARG A 265 9.42 -21.26 -19.23
CA ARG A 265 8.86 -21.15 -17.88
C ARG A 265 9.39 -19.90 -17.24
N LEU A 266 8.50 -19.12 -16.65
CA LEU A 266 8.88 -18.03 -15.73
C LEU A 266 9.48 -18.64 -14.45
N TYR A 267 10.43 -17.94 -13.86
CA TYR A 267 10.93 -18.29 -12.53
C TYR A 267 9.79 -18.12 -11.51
N SER A 268 9.69 -19.02 -10.58
CA SER A 268 8.79 -18.87 -9.43
C SER A 268 9.54 -19.27 -8.16
N ILE A 269 9.41 -18.48 -7.12
CA ILE A 269 10.00 -18.77 -5.82
C ILE A 269 9.34 -20.04 -5.28
N ALA A 270 10.12 -21.10 -5.05
CA ALA A 270 9.60 -22.37 -4.56
C ALA A 270 9.01 -22.24 -3.14
N GLY A 271 8.05 -23.09 -2.79
CA GLY A 271 7.40 -23.11 -1.48
C GLY A 271 6.34 -22.01 -1.31
N GLN A 272 5.88 -21.84 -0.08
CA GLN A 272 4.84 -20.87 0.29
C GLN A 272 5.32 -19.95 1.40
N VAL A 273 4.73 -18.76 1.48
CA VAL A 273 4.93 -17.85 2.62
C VAL A 273 4.47 -18.56 3.91
N PRO A 274 5.26 -18.53 4.98
CA PRO A 274 4.84 -19.09 6.25
C PRO A 274 3.49 -18.49 6.70
N PRO A 275 2.54 -19.31 7.18
CA PRO A 275 1.29 -18.81 7.71
C PRO A 275 1.53 -17.76 8.80
N ALA A 276 0.64 -16.76 8.87
CA ALA A 276 0.70 -15.78 9.95
C ALA A 276 0.63 -16.49 11.31
N GLY A 277 1.48 -16.06 12.25
CA GLY A 277 1.60 -16.69 13.56
C GLY A 277 2.57 -17.88 13.64
N SER A 278 3.24 -18.23 12.55
CA SER A 278 4.31 -19.23 12.59
C SER A 278 5.45 -18.77 13.50
N VAL A 279 5.87 -19.64 14.41
CA VAL A 279 7.03 -19.39 15.29
C VAL A 279 8.31 -19.72 14.52
N ILE A 280 9.01 -18.69 14.07
CA ILE A 280 10.26 -18.82 13.31
C ILE A 280 11.38 -18.22 14.15
N LYS A 281 12.40 -19.02 14.47
CA LYS A 281 13.54 -18.60 15.30
C LYS A 281 14.60 -17.84 14.51
N GLY A 282 14.89 -18.29 13.30
CA GLY A 282 15.92 -17.73 12.43
C GLY A 282 15.34 -16.83 11.35
N CYS A 283 15.99 -16.82 10.19
CA CYS A 283 15.54 -16.09 9.01
C CYS A 283 14.17 -16.61 8.54
N ARG A 284 13.21 -15.72 8.35
CA ARG A 284 11.85 -16.08 7.93
C ARG A 284 11.79 -16.65 6.51
N PHE A 285 12.76 -16.31 5.67
CA PHE A 285 12.85 -16.82 4.30
C PHE A 285 13.64 -18.14 4.17
N LEU A 286 14.15 -18.70 5.29
CA LEU A 286 15.04 -19.87 5.31
C LEU A 286 14.56 -21.01 4.41
N ASP A 287 13.31 -21.44 4.55
CA ASP A 287 12.77 -22.65 3.88
C ASP A 287 12.62 -22.48 2.35
N ARG A 288 12.72 -21.24 1.86
CA ARG A 288 12.60 -20.91 0.42
C ARG A 288 13.90 -20.34 -0.16
N CYS A 289 14.94 -20.21 0.66
CA CYS A 289 16.19 -19.56 0.29
C CYS A 289 17.16 -20.55 -0.35
N ASP A 290 17.52 -20.33 -1.61
CA ASP A 290 18.54 -21.10 -2.33
C ASP A 290 19.97 -20.84 -1.83
N ARG A 291 20.17 -19.83 -0.97
CA ARG A 291 21.45 -19.42 -0.37
C ARG A 291 21.44 -19.55 1.15
N ALA A 292 20.61 -20.44 1.67
CA ALA A 292 20.51 -20.66 3.11
C ALA A 292 21.83 -21.14 3.71
N MET A 293 22.17 -20.61 4.87
CA MET A 293 23.35 -20.98 5.67
C MET A 293 22.90 -21.52 7.03
N GLU A 294 23.76 -22.26 7.74
CA GLU A 294 23.46 -22.75 9.10
C GLU A 294 23.02 -21.63 10.06
N ARG A 295 23.62 -20.46 9.95
CA ARG A 295 23.29 -19.30 10.77
C ARG A 295 21.84 -18.85 10.55
N CYS A 296 21.31 -18.96 9.32
CA CYS A 296 19.93 -18.61 9.01
C CYS A 296 18.90 -19.41 9.80
N ALA A 297 19.23 -20.64 10.21
CA ALA A 297 18.36 -21.48 11.01
C ALA A 297 18.41 -21.14 12.53
N LYS A 298 19.52 -20.56 12.98
CA LYS A 298 19.79 -20.33 14.41
C LYS A 298 19.42 -18.92 14.84
N ASP A 299 19.81 -17.93 14.02
CA ASP A 299 19.76 -16.51 14.37
C ASP A 299 18.90 -15.73 13.37
N HIS A 300 18.12 -14.80 13.90
CA HIS A 300 17.33 -13.88 13.10
C HIS A 300 18.23 -12.73 12.56
N PRO A 301 18.25 -12.46 11.23
CA PRO A 301 19.07 -11.37 10.70
C PRO A 301 18.46 -9.99 11.04
N GLU A 302 19.32 -9.05 11.37
CA GLU A 302 18.94 -7.65 11.53
C GLU A 302 18.84 -6.93 10.18
N LEU A 303 17.99 -5.93 10.08
CA LEU A 303 17.97 -5.00 8.93
C LEU A 303 19.19 -4.09 9.05
N ARG A 304 20.10 -4.14 8.09
CA ARG A 304 21.35 -3.39 8.08
C ARG A 304 21.50 -2.56 6.84
N GLU A 305 22.05 -1.39 6.99
CA GLU A 305 22.42 -0.54 5.87
C GLU A 305 23.69 -1.07 5.20
N LEU A 306 23.62 -1.37 3.91
CA LEU A 306 24.75 -1.86 3.10
C LEU A 306 25.47 -0.71 2.38
N LYS A 307 24.68 0.24 1.89
CA LYS A 307 25.10 1.51 1.28
C LYS A 307 24.08 2.55 1.69
N GLN A 308 24.41 3.82 1.54
CA GLN A 308 23.49 4.91 1.84
C GLN A 308 22.13 4.67 1.15
N GLY A 309 21.07 4.57 1.94
CA GLY A 309 19.69 4.34 1.47
C GLY A 309 19.38 2.92 0.97
N HIS A 310 20.30 1.95 1.08
CA HIS A 310 20.05 0.55 0.74
C HIS A 310 20.21 -0.33 1.98
N THR A 311 19.11 -0.82 2.51
CA THR A 311 19.10 -1.72 3.67
C THR A 311 18.68 -3.14 3.28
N CYS A 312 19.26 -4.14 3.95
CA CYS A 312 18.93 -5.55 3.71
C CYS A 312 18.97 -6.37 5.00
N ARG A 313 18.01 -7.27 5.16
CA ARG A 313 17.88 -8.20 6.28
C ARG A 313 18.38 -9.59 5.87
N CYS A 314 19.67 -9.73 5.67
CA CYS A 314 20.25 -11.00 5.20
C CYS A 314 21.66 -11.24 5.77
N TRP A 315 21.91 -12.47 6.24
CA TRP A 315 23.21 -12.89 6.74
C TRP A 315 24.32 -12.94 5.67
N LEU A 316 23.98 -12.99 4.39
CA LEU A 316 24.97 -12.93 3.28
C LEU A 316 25.80 -11.65 3.30
N TYR A 317 25.32 -10.58 3.94
CA TYR A 317 25.97 -9.28 4.01
C TYR A 317 26.32 -8.85 5.45
N ALA A 318 26.25 -9.78 6.40
CA ALA A 318 26.71 -9.56 7.76
C ALA A 318 28.14 -10.10 7.87
N GLU A 319 29.09 -9.21 8.15
CA GLU A 319 30.46 -9.59 8.57
C GLU A 319 30.47 -10.35 9.90
#